data_a083ed31b808ea6828dab4d6f63e8ae4
#
_entry.id   a083ed31b808ea6828dab4d6f63e8ae4
#
_cell.length_a   1.000
_cell.length_b   1.000
_cell.length_c   1.000
_cell.angle_alpha   90.00
_cell.angle_beta   90.00
_cell.angle_gamma   90.00
#
_symmetry.space_group_name_H-M   'P 1'
#
loop_
_entity.id
_entity.type
_entity.pdbx_description
1 polymer ?
#
loop_
_entity_poly.entity_id
_entity_poly.type
_entity_poly.pdbx_seq_one_letter_code
_entity_poly.pdbx_strand_id
1 'polypeptide(L)'
;MRALFDTNVIIDIALERNPFVTDSLNLFDFFDSGLLIGYLTATTVTDIYYLCKKELGHEKSILFIKSLLSAFEILSVDRKVILNAIEQNTLDFEDSIQSSASQINGLEFIITRNPKDFKSSTVRVLSPQEAIKLLSK
;
A
#
# COMPACT_ATOMS: atom_id res chain seq x y z
N MET A 1 -5.53 -11.70 7.52
CA MET A 1 -5.05 -10.31 7.68
C MET A 1 -5.51 -9.46 6.50
N ARG A 2 -6.07 -8.31 6.76
CA ARG A 2 -6.50 -7.34 5.75
C ARG A 2 -5.61 -6.10 5.90
N ALA A 3 -4.80 -5.82 4.91
CA ALA A 3 -3.78 -4.77 5.01
C ALA A 3 -3.72 -3.87 3.78
N LEU A 4 -3.59 -2.56 4.01
CA LEU A 4 -3.27 -1.60 2.97
C LEU A 4 -1.75 -1.61 2.73
N PHE A 5 -1.34 -1.56 1.48
CA PHE A 5 0.06 -1.42 1.12
C PHE A 5 0.34 0.03 0.72
N ASP A 6 1.32 0.64 1.36
CA ASP A 6 1.78 1.97 1.01
C ASP A 6 2.46 1.95 -0.37
N THR A 7 2.38 3.06 -1.07
CA THR A 7 2.94 3.25 -2.41
C THR A 7 4.40 2.83 -2.50
N ASN A 8 5.22 3.16 -1.48
CA ASN A 8 6.65 2.82 -1.52
C ASN A 8 6.93 1.32 -1.59
N VAL A 9 6.10 0.49 -0.95
CA VAL A 9 6.24 -0.97 -0.98
C VAL A 9 6.03 -1.49 -2.40
N ILE A 10 5.04 -0.95 -3.09
CA ILE A 10 4.70 -1.35 -4.47
C ILE A 10 5.77 -0.86 -5.46
N ILE A 11 6.26 0.35 -5.29
CA ILE A 11 7.33 0.90 -6.14
C ILE A 11 8.62 0.10 -5.97
N ASP A 12 8.94 -0.35 -4.76
CA ASP A 12 10.11 -1.20 -4.53
C ASP A 12 10.02 -2.50 -5.34
N ILE A 13 8.82 -3.03 -5.51
CA ILE A 13 8.59 -4.22 -6.36
C ILE A 13 8.71 -3.86 -7.83
N ALA A 14 8.05 -2.80 -8.27
CA ALA A 14 8.01 -2.39 -9.68
C ALA A 14 9.40 -2.07 -10.24
N LEU A 15 10.23 -1.40 -9.44
CA LEU A 15 11.56 -0.94 -9.83
C LEU A 15 12.67 -1.82 -9.25
N GLU A 16 12.33 -2.94 -8.66
CA GLU A 16 13.27 -3.93 -8.11
C GLU A 16 14.32 -3.30 -7.18
N ARG A 17 13.86 -2.45 -6.26
CA ARG A 17 14.73 -1.70 -5.35
C ARG A 17 15.30 -2.58 -4.24
N ASN A 18 16.61 -2.77 -4.24
CA ASN A 18 17.31 -3.47 -3.16
C ASN A 18 17.58 -2.51 -1.99
N PRO A 19 17.55 -2.98 -0.75
CA PRO A 19 17.26 -4.36 -0.28
C PRO A 19 15.77 -4.65 -0.07
N PHE A 20 14.89 -3.72 -0.39
CA PHE A 20 13.47 -3.76 -0.01
C PHE A 20 12.63 -4.75 -0.79
N VAL A 21 12.98 -5.01 -2.05
CA VAL A 21 12.14 -5.81 -2.98
C VAL A 21 11.91 -7.24 -2.47
N THR A 22 12.88 -7.86 -1.85
CA THR A 22 12.78 -9.25 -1.38
C THR A 22 11.68 -9.42 -0.34
N ASP A 23 11.67 -8.58 0.68
CA ASP A 23 10.65 -8.67 1.73
C ASP A 23 9.26 -8.34 1.18
N SER A 24 9.17 -7.34 0.30
CA SER A 24 7.91 -6.97 -0.32
C SER A 24 7.34 -8.10 -1.17
N LEU A 25 8.17 -8.80 -1.96
CA LEU A 25 7.74 -9.94 -2.75
C LEU A 25 7.34 -11.13 -1.89
N ASN A 26 8.02 -11.36 -0.78
CA ASN A 26 7.70 -12.46 0.13
C ASN A 26 6.28 -12.35 0.71
N LEU A 27 5.76 -11.14 0.83
CA LEU A 27 4.38 -10.93 1.28
C LEU A 27 3.36 -11.53 0.30
N PHE A 28 3.67 -11.58 -0.98
CA PHE A 28 2.75 -12.08 -1.99
C PHE A 28 2.48 -13.59 -1.87
N ASP A 29 3.39 -14.33 -1.26
CA ASP A 29 3.18 -15.76 -1.00
C ASP A 29 1.96 -15.99 -0.09
N PHE A 30 1.64 -15.03 0.75
CA PHE A 30 0.50 -15.13 1.67
C PHE A 30 -0.84 -14.78 1.00
N PHE A 31 -0.83 -14.19 -0.19
CA PHE A 31 -2.06 -13.92 -0.95
C PHE A 31 -2.71 -15.22 -1.42
N ASP A 32 -1.91 -16.14 -1.96
CA ASP A 32 -2.41 -17.40 -2.51
C ASP A 32 -3.02 -18.30 -1.44
N SER A 33 -2.47 -18.26 -0.23
CA SER A 33 -2.99 -19.03 0.90
C SER A 33 -4.21 -18.39 1.56
N GLY A 34 -4.54 -17.15 1.19
CA GLY A 34 -5.64 -16.40 1.81
C GLY A 34 -5.33 -15.82 3.19
N LEU A 35 -4.09 -15.98 3.66
CA LEU A 35 -3.68 -15.42 4.95
C LEU A 35 -3.54 -13.90 4.92
N LEU A 36 -3.32 -13.32 3.74
CA LEU A 36 -3.19 -11.89 3.54
C LEU A 36 -4.08 -11.45 2.39
N ILE A 37 -4.91 -10.44 2.62
CA ILE A 37 -5.64 -9.74 1.57
C ILE A 37 -5.06 -8.34 1.47
N GLY A 38 -4.50 -8.01 0.33
CA GLY A 38 -3.85 -6.72 0.08
C GLY A 38 -4.81 -5.70 -0.53
N TYR A 39 -4.67 -4.46 -0.09
CA TYR A 39 -5.47 -3.32 -0.54
C TYR A 39 -4.57 -2.18 -0.96
N LEU A 40 -4.99 -1.46 -1.98
CA LEU A 40 -4.39 -0.19 -2.41
C LEU A 40 -5.47 0.87 -2.47
N THR A 41 -5.12 2.13 -2.23
CA THR A 41 -6.07 3.21 -2.53
C THR A 41 -6.04 3.55 -4.02
N ALA A 42 -7.13 4.10 -4.52
CA ALA A 42 -7.23 4.58 -5.91
C ALA A 42 -6.12 5.60 -6.22
N THR A 43 -5.77 6.46 -5.27
CA THR A 43 -4.70 7.47 -5.45
C THR A 43 -3.32 6.82 -5.57
N THR A 44 -3.07 5.74 -4.84
CA THR A 44 -1.82 4.97 -4.95
C THR A 44 -1.62 4.44 -6.38
N VAL A 45 -2.67 3.97 -7.02
CA VAL A 45 -2.59 3.46 -8.41
C VAL A 45 -2.08 4.55 -9.36
N THR A 46 -2.59 5.77 -9.25
CA THR A 46 -2.15 6.89 -10.06
C THR A 46 -0.69 7.25 -9.79
N ASP A 47 -0.30 7.29 -8.51
CA ASP A 47 1.08 7.59 -8.13
C ASP A 47 2.05 6.54 -8.67
N ILE A 48 1.68 5.27 -8.59
CA ILE A 48 2.48 4.16 -9.14
C ILE A 48 2.70 4.38 -10.64
N TYR A 49 1.65 4.72 -11.38
CA TYR A 49 1.77 4.97 -12.82
C TYR A 49 2.83 6.05 -13.11
N TYR A 50 2.72 7.20 -12.47
CA TYR A 50 3.63 8.32 -12.75
C TYR A 50 5.07 8.04 -12.30
N LEU A 51 5.26 7.34 -11.21
CA LEU A 51 6.59 6.96 -10.74
C LEU A 51 7.24 5.90 -11.65
N CYS A 52 6.48 4.92 -12.10
CA CYS A 52 6.97 3.88 -12.99
C CYS A 52 7.22 4.39 -14.41
N LYS A 53 6.38 5.30 -14.89
CA LYS A 53 6.48 5.81 -16.27
C LYS A 53 7.84 6.40 -16.60
N LYS A 54 8.47 7.07 -15.64
CA LYS A 54 9.79 7.69 -15.83
C LYS A 54 10.87 6.67 -16.19
N GLU A 55 10.78 5.47 -15.64
CA GLU A 55 11.81 4.44 -15.83
C GLU A 55 11.38 3.32 -16.78
N LEU A 56 10.09 2.96 -16.77
CA LEU A 56 9.58 1.80 -17.53
C LEU A 56 8.83 2.21 -18.80
N GLY A 57 8.38 3.46 -18.92
CA GLY A 57 7.52 3.92 -20.01
C GLY A 57 6.05 3.55 -19.77
N HIS A 58 5.19 4.03 -20.66
CA HIS A 58 3.74 3.90 -20.52
C HIS A 58 3.27 2.43 -20.57
N GLU A 59 3.68 1.68 -21.59
CA GLU A 59 3.16 0.32 -21.81
C GLU A 59 3.48 -0.63 -20.65
N LYS A 60 4.74 -0.63 -20.20
CA LYS A 60 5.16 -1.47 -19.07
C LYS A 60 4.50 -1.06 -17.78
N SER A 61 4.29 0.26 -17.57
CA SER A 61 3.60 0.76 -16.39
C SER A 61 2.14 0.32 -16.35
N ILE A 62 1.44 0.35 -17.47
CA ILE A 62 0.05 -0.13 -17.57
C ILE A 62 -0.02 -1.63 -17.33
N LEU A 63 0.92 -2.42 -17.88
CA LEU A 63 0.96 -3.86 -17.62
C LEU A 63 1.18 -4.17 -16.14
N PHE A 64 2.05 -3.40 -15.49
CA PHE A 64 2.28 -3.55 -14.06
C PHE A 64 1.00 -3.26 -13.25
N ILE A 65 0.29 -2.16 -13.58
CA ILE A 65 -0.97 -1.81 -12.92
C ILE A 65 -2.01 -2.92 -13.11
N LYS A 66 -2.11 -3.48 -14.32
CA LYS A 66 -3.02 -4.61 -14.56
C LYS A 66 -2.72 -5.80 -13.66
N SER A 67 -1.43 -6.10 -13.47
CA SER A 67 -1.03 -7.19 -12.57
C SER A 67 -1.39 -6.88 -11.11
N LEU A 68 -1.29 -5.62 -10.69
CA LEU A 68 -1.72 -5.21 -9.35
C LEU A 68 -3.21 -5.43 -9.12
N LEU A 69 -4.04 -5.16 -10.13
CA LEU A 69 -5.49 -5.36 -10.04
C LEU A 69 -5.87 -6.83 -9.84
N SER A 70 -5.01 -7.75 -10.27
CA SER A 70 -5.23 -9.19 -10.04
C SER A 70 -4.87 -9.60 -8.60
N ALA A 71 -4.00 -8.86 -7.93
CA ALA A 71 -3.49 -9.22 -6.61
C ALA A 71 -4.11 -8.41 -5.48
N PHE A 72 -4.55 -7.18 -5.75
CA PHE A 72 -5.03 -6.24 -4.73
C PHE A 72 -6.46 -5.83 -4.96
N GLU A 73 -7.16 -5.60 -3.84
CA GLU A 73 -8.43 -4.88 -3.85
C GLU A 73 -8.15 -3.38 -3.82
N ILE A 74 -8.99 -2.60 -4.50
CA ILE A 74 -8.81 -1.14 -4.57
C ILE A 74 -9.85 -0.45 -3.70
N LEU A 75 -9.38 0.38 -2.77
CA LEU A 75 -10.24 1.22 -1.95
C LEU A 75 -10.53 2.53 -2.68
N SER A 76 -11.80 2.90 -2.76
CA SER A 76 -12.19 4.19 -3.32
C SER A 76 -11.71 5.33 -2.42
N VAL A 77 -11.39 6.46 -3.05
CA VAL A 77 -11.06 7.70 -2.35
C VAL A 77 -12.15 8.71 -2.72
N ASP A 78 -13.18 8.75 -1.92
CA ASP A 78 -14.32 9.61 -2.10
C ASP A 78 -14.25 10.85 -1.18
N ARG A 79 -15.31 11.66 -1.20
CA ARG A 79 -15.39 12.86 -0.38
C ARG A 79 -15.20 12.57 1.11
N LYS A 80 -15.79 11.48 1.61
CA LYS A 80 -15.71 11.10 3.02
C LYS A 80 -14.28 10.78 3.44
N VAL A 81 -13.57 10.02 2.61
CA VAL A 81 -12.15 9.69 2.84
C VAL A 81 -11.30 10.96 2.90
N ILE A 82 -11.52 11.88 1.96
CA ILE A 82 -10.76 13.12 1.87
C ILE A 82 -11.01 14.02 3.10
N LEU A 83 -12.26 14.20 3.48
CA LEU A 83 -12.60 15.01 4.66
C LEU A 83 -11.99 14.43 5.94
N ASN A 84 -12.07 13.13 6.12
CA ASN A 84 -11.45 12.46 7.27
C ASN A 84 -9.93 12.62 7.27
N ALA A 85 -9.30 12.53 6.09
CA ALA A 85 -7.86 12.72 5.95
C ALA A 85 -7.42 14.13 6.36
N ILE A 86 -8.18 15.15 5.99
CA ILE A 86 -7.90 16.54 6.37
C ILE A 86 -7.93 16.69 7.90
N GLU A 87 -8.87 16.06 8.56
CA GLU A 87 -9.02 16.11 10.02
C GLU A 87 -7.87 15.41 10.76
N GLN A 88 -7.21 14.45 10.14
CA GLN A 88 -6.08 13.75 10.78
C GLN A 88 -4.85 14.62 10.97
N ASN A 89 -4.76 15.71 10.21
CA ASN A 89 -3.71 16.73 10.35
C ASN A 89 -2.28 16.15 10.38
N THR A 90 -1.99 15.23 9.46
CA THR A 90 -0.64 14.68 9.27
C THR A 90 0.17 15.60 8.35
N LEU A 91 1.51 15.48 8.40
CA LEU A 91 2.39 16.28 7.55
C LEU A 91 2.26 15.93 6.06
N ASP A 92 2.00 14.66 5.76
CA ASP A 92 1.85 14.19 4.38
C ASP A 92 0.38 13.87 4.11
N PHE A 93 -0.20 14.57 3.16
CA PHE A 93 -1.61 14.41 2.83
C PHE A 93 -1.91 13.05 2.21
N GLU A 94 -1.00 12.51 1.39
CA GLU A 94 -1.17 11.18 0.80
C GLU A 94 -1.24 10.10 1.88
N ASP A 95 -0.36 10.18 2.88
CA ASP A 95 -0.37 9.24 4.02
C ASP A 95 -1.68 9.35 4.80
N SER A 96 -2.20 10.57 4.94
CA SER A 96 -3.51 10.80 5.57
C SER A 96 -4.64 10.16 4.76
N ILE A 97 -4.60 10.24 3.45
CA ILE A 97 -5.58 9.59 2.57
C ILE A 97 -5.53 8.07 2.77
N GLN A 98 -4.35 7.48 2.80
CA GLN A 98 -4.19 6.05 2.98
C GLN A 98 -4.68 5.60 4.36
N SER A 99 -4.33 6.33 5.40
CA SER A 99 -4.79 6.06 6.77
C SER A 99 -6.30 6.17 6.88
N SER A 100 -6.88 7.23 6.31
CA SER A 100 -8.33 7.47 6.30
C SER A 100 -9.08 6.35 5.58
N ALA A 101 -8.65 5.99 4.39
CA ALA A 101 -9.28 4.92 3.61
C ALA A 101 -9.22 3.59 4.36
N SER A 102 -8.10 3.29 5.00
CA SER A 102 -7.91 2.07 5.79
C SER A 102 -8.87 2.04 6.99
N GLN A 103 -8.96 3.14 7.72
CA GLN A 103 -9.82 3.27 8.89
C GLN A 103 -11.30 3.12 8.52
N ILE A 104 -11.75 3.83 7.49
CA ILE A 104 -13.15 3.81 7.06
C ILE A 104 -13.56 2.42 6.57
N ASN A 105 -12.65 1.69 5.94
CA ASN A 105 -12.92 0.35 5.44
C ASN A 105 -12.62 -0.77 6.46
N GLY A 106 -12.25 -0.42 7.68
CA GLY A 106 -12.03 -1.38 8.75
C GLY A 106 -10.85 -2.31 8.52
N LEU A 107 -9.79 -1.83 7.85
CA LEU A 107 -8.59 -2.63 7.66
C LEU A 107 -7.82 -2.77 8.97
N GLU A 108 -7.15 -3.89 9.13
CA GLU A 108 -6.40 -4.21 10.35
C GLU A 108 -5.03 -3.54 10.39
N PHE A 109 -4.38 -3.43 9.22
CA PHE A 109 -2.99 -2.99 9.14
C PHE A 109 -2.72 -2.09 7.93
N ILE A 110 -1.68 -1.27 8.07
CA ILE A 110 -1.02 -0.58 6.96
C ILE A 110 0.40 -1.14 6.89
N ILE A 111 0.82 -1.60 5.71
CA ILE A 111 2.18 -2.08 5.49
C ILE A 111 2.95 -1.01 4.75
N THR A 112 4.03 -0.53 5.35
CA THR A 112 4.87 0.54 4.81
C THR A 112 6.33 0.31 5.17
N ARG A 113 7.22 0.79 4.31
CA ARG A 113 8.66 0.82 4.60
C ARG A 113 9.01 1.86 5.66
N ASN A 114 8.16 2.88 5.82
CA ASN A 114 8.38 4.01 6.73
C ASN A 114 7.25 4.13 7.77
N PRO A 115 7.21 3.25 8.79
CA PRO A 115 6.13 3.30 9.79
C PRO A 115 5.98 4.64 10.50
N LYS A 116 7.05 5.43 10.59
CA LYS A 116 7.04 6.74 11.23
C LYS A 116 6.11 7.75 10.54
N ASP A 117 5.89 7.58 9.23
CA ASP A 117 5.02 8.48 8.46
C ASP A 117 3.55 8.34 8.83
N PHE A 118 3.20 7.27 9.54
CA PHE A 118 1.83 6.95 9.94
C PHE A 118 1.61 7.03 11.45
N LYS A 119 2.39 7.82 12.18
CA LYS A 119 2.32 7.92 13.64
C LYS A 119 0.93 8.25 14.19
N SER A 120 0.16 9.06 13.46
CA SER A 120 -1.18 9.47 13.87
C SER A 120 -2.27 8.50 13.42
N SER A 121 -1.91 7.42 12.74
CA SER A 121 -2.89 6.44 12.27
C SER A 121 -3.49 5.66 13.44
N THR A 122 -4.81 5.46 13.40
CA THR A 122 -5.51 4.56 14.32
C THR A 122 -5.41 3.11 13.87
N VAL A 123 -5.03 2.86 12.62
CA VAL A 123 -4.78 1.53 12.07
C VAL A 123 -3.33 1.15 12.40
N ARG A 124 -3.11 -0.07 12.85
CA ARG A 124 -1.77 -0.55 13.21
C ARG A 124 -0.86 -0.56 11.98
N VAL A 125 0.37 -0.10 12.14
CA VAL A 125 1.32 0.05 11.05
C VAL A 125 2.46 -0.97 11.21
N LEU A 126 2.78 -1.66 10.12
CA LEU A 126 3.82 -2.70 10.09
C LEU A 126 4.78 -2.44 8.93
N SER A 127 6.05 -2.76 9.14
CA SER A 127 6.98 -2.91 8.02
C SER A 127 6.69 -4.23 7.29
N PRO A 128 7.18 -4.42 6.06
CA PRO A 128 7.07 -5.71 5.37
C PRO A 128 7.63 -6.87 6.21
N GLN A 129 8.76 -6.66 6.88
CA GLN A 129 9.39 -7.68 7.73
C GLN A 129 8.52 -8.04 8.93
N GLU A 130 7.94 -7.04 9.58
CA GLU A 130 7.04 -7.27 10.70
C GLU A 130 5.77 -8.02 10.27
N ALA A 131 5.24 -7.68 9.10
CA ALA A 131 4.07 -8.37 8.54
C ALA A 131 4.37 -9.84 8.23
N ILE A 132 5.52 -10.13 7.61
CA ILE A 132 5.96 -11.50 7.33
C ILE A 132 6.06 -12.29 8.64
N LYS A 133 6.66 -11.70 9.66
CA LYS A 133 6.85 -12.33 10.96
C LYS A 133 5.50 -12.67 11.61
N LEU A 134 4.55 -11.76 11.52
CA LEU A 134 3.22 -11.96 12.07
C LEU A 134 2.46 -13.06 11.33
N LEU A 135 2.56 -13.11 10.01
CA LEU A 135 1.89 -14.09 9.16
C LEU A 135 2.51 -15.48 9.25
N SER A 136 3.78 -15.57 9.64
CA SER A 136 4.53 -16.84 9.70
C SER A 136 4.35 -17.60 11.02
N LYS A 137 3.59 -17.05 11.94
CA LYS A 137 3.33 -17.71 13.24
C LYS A 137 2.31 -18.83 13.16
#